data_cf2add4c110cd7c9a301f5ce0c817252
#
_entry.id   cf2add4c110cd7c9a301f5ce0c817252
#
_cell.length_a   1.000
_cell.length_b   1.000
_cell.length_c   1.000
_cell.angle_alpha   90.00
_cell.angle_beta   90.00
_cell.angle_gamma   90.00
#
_symmetry.space_group_name_H-M   'P 1'
#
loop_
_entity.id
_entity.type
_entity.pdbx_description
1 polymer ?
#
loop_
_entity_poly.entity_id
_entity_poly.type
_entity_poly.pdbx_seq_one_letter_code
_entity_poly.pdbx_strand_id
1 'polypeptide(L)'
;MANALAALDPPSLRAMLADLDKRASEATLWDDPKNAKAVMEQLADVREQLELAAAFEDKLGDARTALEMIADDPSSDVVPELASEISDAIASLEAALETWETRRLLVGTYDALGATVFINAGFGGFDAHEWAERLESCYVAWARRRGFAVRVEARTPGEEVGLRSVTLEIDGRFAYGYLASEKGAHRMVRIGGVAGQTPRGRHSNFVAVDVAPTLEEKARSIHWSPYDRVRVVNAIP
;
A
#
# COMPACT_ATOMS: atom_id res chain seq x y z
N MET A 1 -8.46 15.67 14.38
CA MET A 1 -7.27 15.24 15.15
C MET A 1 -7.58 14.67 16.52
N ALA A 2 -8.28 15.35 17.44
CA ALA A 2 -8.66 14.78 18.74
C ALA A 2 -9.38 13.43 18.65
N ASN A 3 -10.24 13.25 17.65
CA ASN A 3 -10.93 11.97 17.39
C ASN A 3 -9.98 10.85 16.91
N ALA A 4 -8.89 11.19 16.21
CA ALA A 4 -7.92 10.22 15.75
C ALA A 4 -7.03 9.69 16.88
N LEU A 5 -6.57 10.57 17.77
CA LEU A 5 -5.85 10.18 18.99
C LEU A 5 -6.73 9.35 19.93
N ALA A 6 -8.01 9.70 20.06
CA ALA A 6 -8.97 8.89 20.81
C ALA A 6 -9.21 7.52 20.16
N ALA A 7 -9.15 7.43 18.83
CA ALA A 7 -9.31 6.19 18.09
C ALA A 7 -8.06 5.30 18.11
N LEU A 8 -6.88 5.87 18.34
CA LEU A 8 -5.62 5.13 18.56
C LEU A 8 -5.59 4.48 19.95
N ASP A 9 -6.30 5.05 20.93
CA ASP A 9 -6.35 4.58 22.32
C ASP A 9 -4.96 4.17 22.89
N PRO A 10 -4.02 5.14 23.06
CA PRO A 10 -2.67 4.83 23.52
C PRO A 10 -2.60 4.05 24.84
N PRO A 11 -3.51 4.25 25.81
CA PRO A 11 -3.55 3.43 27.03
C PRO A 11 -3.76 1.93 26.74
N SER A 12 -4.70 1.59 25.87
CA SER A 12 -4.98 0.21 25.48
C SER A 12 -3.79 -0.41 24.72
N LEU A 13 -3.18 0.36 23.80
CA LEU A 13 -1.98 -0.08 23.07
C LEU A 13 -0.81 -0.35 24.00
N ARG A 14 -0.59 0.48 25.04
CA ARG A 14 0.47 0.24 26.05
C ARG A 14 0.22 -1.04 26.86
N ALA A 15 -1.03 -1.30 27.23
CA ALA A 15 -1.39 -2.53 27.93
C ALA A 15 -1.15 -3.77 27.03
N MET A 16 -1.54 -3.67 25.75
CA MET A 16 -1.30 -4.74 24.75
C MET A 16 0.20 -4.96 24.51
N LEU A 17 1.00 -3.90 24.43
CA LEU A 17 2.44 -3.99 24.31
C LEU A 17 3.06 -4.75 25.49
N ALA A 18 2.64 -4.43 26.71
CA ALA A 18 3.16 -5.11 27.92
C ALA A 18 2.82 -6.61 27.95
N ASP A 19 1.62 -7.00 27.49
CA ASP A 19 1.25 -8.40 27.35
C ASP A 19 2.08 -9.13 26.27
N LEU A 20 2.24 -8.50 25.11
CA LEU A 20 3.03 -9.06 24.02
C LEU A 20 4.51 -9.18 24.39
N ASP A 21 5.10 -8.18 25.05
CA ASP A 21 6.49 -8.24 25.54
C ASP A 21 6.68 -9.35 26.56
N LYS A 22 5.69 -9.57 27.45
CA LYS A 22 5.71 -10.71 28.38
C LYS A 22 5.70 -12.04 27.64
N ARG A 23 4.81 -12.20 26.65
CA ARG A 23 4.74 -13.41 25.82
C ARG A 23 6.01 -13.62 25.00
N ALA A 24 6.60 -12.54 24.46
CA ALA A 24 7.85 -12.59 23.73
C ALA A 24 9.06 -13.01 24.60
N SER A 25 8.99 -12.75 25.90
CA SER A 25 10.04 -13.16 26.87
C SER A 25 9.94 -14.63 27.33
N GLU A 26 8.83 -15.32 27.02
CA GLU A 26 8.65 -16.72 27.37
C GLU A 26 9.51 -17.63 26.48
N ALA A 27 10.34 -18.48 27.10
CA ALA A 27 11.21 -19.38 26.36
C ALA A 27 10.45 -20.36 25.44
N THR A 28 9.24 -20.75 25.85
CA THR A 28 8.36 -21.66 25.12
C THR A 28 7.81 -21.08 23.81
N LEU A 29 7.85 -19.76 23.62
CA LEU A 29 7.42 -19.13 22.37
C LEU A 29 8.28 -19.57 21.18
N TRP A 30 9.57 -19.78 21.42
CA TRP A 30 10.54 -20.12 20.39
C TRP A 30 10.51 -21.58 19.94
N ASP A 31 9.75 -22.41 20.65
CA ASP A 31 9.50 -23.81 20.27
C ASP A 31 8.57 -23.93 19.05
N ASP A 32 7.70 -22.89 18.82
CA ASP A 32 6.85 -22.79 17.64
C ASP A 32 7.21 -21.53 16.81
N PRO A 33 8.01 -21.68 15.74
CA PRO A 33 8.44 -20.56 14.90
C PRO A 33 7.30 -19.76 14.27
N LYS A 34 6.14 -20.40 14.02
CA LYS A 34 4.98 -19.71 13.43
C LYS A 34 4.33 -18.79 14.45
N ASN A 35 4.13 -19.28 15.66
CA ASN A 35 3.58 -18.49 16.75
C ASN A 35 4.54 -17.37 17.15
N ALA A 36 5.84 -17.64 17.20
CA ALA A 36 6.87 -16.64 17.46
C ALA A 36 6.82 -15.51 16.42
N LYS A 37 6.76 -15.84 15.14
CA LYS A 37 6.64 -14.86 14.06
C LYS A 37 5.38 -14.00 14.22
N ALA A 38 4.22 -14.61 14.47
CA ALA A 38 2.96 -13.89 14.65
C ALA A 38 2.98 -12.92 15.85
N VAL A 39 3.57 -13.34 16.98
CA VAL A 39 3.73 -12.50 18.17
C VAL A 39 4.67 -11.32 17.89
N MET A 40 5.80 -11.56 17.20
CA MET A 40 6.74 -10.51 16.84
C MET A 40 6.15 -9.49 15.84
N GLU A 41 5.35 -9.95 14.89
CA GLU A 41 4.62 -9.08 13.97
C GLU A 41 3.62 -8.21 14.73
N GLN A 42 2.81 -8.79 15.63
CA GLN A 42 1.88 -8.03 16.46
C GLN A 42 2.61 -7.01 17.35
N LEU A 43 3.75 -7.39 17.91
CA LEU A 43 4.56 -6.51 18.74
C LEU A 43 5.10 -5.32 17.93
N ALA A 44 5.59 -5.58 16.71
CA ALA A 44 6.04 -4.52 15.82
C ALA A 44 4.90 -3.56 15.46
N ASP A 45 3.68 -4.10 15.23
CA ASP A 45 2.49 -3.31 14.92
C ASP A 45 2.07 -2.37 16.05
N VAL A 46 2.02 -2.90 17.26
CA VAL A 46 1.64 -2.11 18.43
C VAL A 46 2.68 -1.02 18.71
N ARG A 47 3.97 -1.32 18.52
CA ARG A 47 5.03 -0.33 18.65
C ARG A 47 4.91 0.78 17.61
N GLU A 48 4.70 0.43 16.34
CA GLU A 48 4.50 1.41 15.25
C GLU A 48 3.31 2.33 15.54
N GLN A 49 2.20 1.79 16.05
CA GLN A 49 1.02 2.58 16.42
C GLN A 49 1.28 3.51 17.61
N LEU A 50 2.05 3.08 18.60
CA LEU A 50 2.43 3.92 19.74
C LEU A 50 3.40 5.02 19.34
N GLU A 51 4.38 4.73 18.48
CA GLU A 51 5.29 5.73 17.93
C GLU A 51 4.53 6.79 17.11
N LEU A 52 3.56 6.35 16.32
CA LEU A 52 2.70 7.26 15.56
C LEU A 52 1.87 8.16 16.49
N ALA A 53 1.28 7.59 17.55
CA ALA A 53 0.53 8.35 18.53
C ALA A 53 1.40 9.39 19.25
N ALA A 54 2.62 9.01 19.67
CA ALA A 54 3.59 9.92 20.29
C ALA A 54 3.99 11.04 19.33
N ALA A 55 4.30 10.71 18.07
CA ALA A 55 4.63 11.72 17.05
C ALA A 55 3.47 12.69 16.78
N PHE A 56 2.22 12.24 16.89
CA PHE A 56 1.05 13.13 16.79
C PHE A 56 0.94 14.04 18.00
N GLU A 57 1.13 13.52 19.22
CA GLU A 57 1.09 14.30 20.46
C GLU A 57 2.19 15.39 20.47
N ASP A 58 3.42 15.02 20.08
CA ASP A 58 4.55 15.94 20.02
C ASP A 58 4.31 17.09 19.03
N LYS A 59 3.95 16.76 17.78
CA LYS A 59 3.67 17.79 16.75
C LYS A 59 2.49 18.69 17.12
N LEU A 60 1.47 18.15 17.79
CA LEU A 60 0.36 18.96 18.29
C LEU A 60 0.78 19.87 19.44
N GLY A 61 1.68 19.39 20.30
CA GLY A 61 2.30 20.17 21.36
C GLY A 61 3.09 21.35 20.80
N ASP A 62 3.97 21.09 19.84
CA ASP A 62 4.78 22.10 19.16
C ASP A 62 3.91 23.15 18.48
N ALA A 63 2.90 22.73 17.72
CA ALA A 63 1.98 23.66 17.05
C ALA A 63 1.18 24.52 18.05
N ARG A 64 0.78 23.98 19.20
CA ARG A 64 0.11 24.76 20.27
C ARG A 64 1.05 25.77 20.87
N THR A 65 2.27 25.37 21.19
CA THR A 65 3.29 26.29 21.75
C THR A 65 3.58 27.43 20.77
N ALA A 66 3.74 27.14 19.49
CA ALA A 66 3.95 28.14 18.45
C ALA A 66 2.74 29.10 18.33
N LEU A 67 1.50 28.60 18.44
CA LEU A 67 0.30 29.45 18.45
C LEU A 67 0.22 30.36 19.70
N GLU A 68 0.61 29.86 20.86
CA GLU A 68 0.67 30.66 22.10
C GLU A 68 1.71 31.76 21.94
N MET A 69 2.89 31.50 21.38
CA MET A 69 3.92 32.50 21.10
C MET A 69 3.42 33.60 20.15
N ILE A 70 2.69 33.23 19.09
CA ILE A 70 2.07 34.20 18.17
C ILE A 70 1.00 35.05 18.89
N ALA A 71 0.22 34.43 19.79
CA ALA A 71 -0.82 35.13 20.51
C ALA A 71 -0.26 36.15 21.54
N ASP A 72 0.88 35.84 22.15
CA ASP A 72 1.56 36.67 23.11
C ASP A 72 2.21 37.90 22.46
N ASP A 73 2.82 37.76 21.29
CA ASP A 73 3.40 38.88 20.52
C ASP A 73 3.07 38.78 19.03
N PRO A 74 1.88 39.24 18.63
CA PRO A 74 1.44 39.21 17.23
C PRO A 74 2.25 40.09 16.27
N SER A 75 3.05 41.01 16.82
CA SER A 75 3.86 41.97 16.03
C SER A 75 5.32 41.53 15.86
N SER A 76 5.69 40.40 16.40
CA SER A 76 7.04 39.82 16.29
C SER A 76 7.41 39.48 14.85
N ASP A 77 8.67 39.74 14.47
CA ASP A 77 9.21 39.41 13.15
C ASP A 77 9.27 37.89 12.88
N VAL A 78 9.16 37.06 13.91
CA VAL A 78 9.15 35.58 13.81
C VAL A 78 7.75 34.99 13.54
N VAL A 79 6.68 35.79 13.58
CA VAL A 79 5.30 35.31 13.33
C VAL A 79 5.13 34.62 11.98
N PRO A 80 5.66 35.14 10.85
CA PRO A 80 5.54 34.44 9.55
C PRO A 80 6.24 33.09 9.53
N GLU A 81 7.39 32.95 10.18
CA GLU A 81 8.14 31.70 10.29
C GLU A 81 7.39 30.65 11.09
N LEU A 82 6.92 31.02 12.28
CA LEU A 82 6.10 30.15 13.13
C LEU A 82 4.79 29.73 12.43
N ALA A 83 4.14 30.63 11.70
CA ALA A 83 2.94 30.31 10.93
C ALA A 83 3.22 29.29 9.81
N SER A 84 4.38 29.38 9.15
CA SER A 84 4.83 28.41 8.17
C SER A 84 5.10 27.04 8.81
N GLU A 85 5.81 27.00 9.93
CA GLU A 85 6.06 25.76 10.67
C GLU A 85 4.78 25.07 11.12
N ILE A 86 3.80 25.81 11.61
CA ILE A 86 2.49 25.27 11.99
C ILE A 86 1.79 24.68 10.76
N SER A 87 1.82 25.39 9.62
CA SER A 87 1.21 24.92 8.38
C SER A 87 1.84 23.60 7.90
N ASP A 88 3.16 23.50 7.92
CA ASP A 88 3.91 22.30 7.54
C ASP A 88 3.65 21.13 8.50
N ALA A 89 3.59 21.41 9.80
CA ALA A 89 3.23 20.43 10.82
C ALA A 89 1.82 19.88 10.60
N ILE A 90 0.84 20.73 10.31
CA ILE A 90 -0.54 20.33 10.03
C ILE A 90 -0.58 19.47 8.77
N ALA A 91 0.04 19.89 7.67
CA ALA A 91 0.07 19.12 6.42
C ALA A 91 0.71 17.74 6.62
N SER A 92 1.80 17.67 7.38
CA SER A 92 2.46 16.40 7.74
C SER A 92 1.56 15.49 8.58
N LEU A 93 0.83 16.06 9.55
CA LEU A 93 -0.11 15.31 10.39
C LEU A 93 -1.31 14.79 9.58
N GLU A 94 -1.85 15.59 8.68
CA GLU A 94 -2.96 15.18 7.80
C GLU A 94 -2.55 14.00 6.89
N ALA A 95 -1.38 14.06 6.28
CA ALA A 95 -0.87 12.98 5.43
C ALA A 95 -0.62 11.68 6.22
N ALA A 96 -0.09 11.79 7.45
CA ALA A 96 0.13 10.63 8.30
C ALA A 96 -1.21 10.02 8.79
N LEU A 97 -2.20 10.87 9.10
CA LEU A 97 -3.53 10.46 9.50
C LEU A 97 -4.26 9.72 8.37
N GLU A 98 -4.24 10.25 7.15
CA GLU A 98 -4.83 9.61 5.96
C GLU A 98 -4.23 8.22 5.73
N THR A 99 -2.92 8.11 5.88
CA THR A 99 -2.22 6.81 5.75
C THR A 99 -2.67 5.83 6.82
N TRP A 100 -2.80 6.27 8.07
CA TRP A 100 -3.24 5.44 9.18
C TRP A 100 -4.71 5.02 9.04
N GLU A 101 -5.60 5.95 8.68
CA GLU A 101 -7.01 5.65 8.43
C GLU A 101 -7.18 4.61 7.32
N THR A 102 -6.42 4.77 6.23
CA THR A 102 -6.43 3.78 5.13
C THR A 102 -6.00 2.40 5.62
N ARG A 103 -4.93 2.31 6.43
CA ARG A 103 -4.46 1.03 6.99
C ARG A 103 -5.51 0.36 7.89
N ARG A 104 -6.29 1.13 8.65
CA ARG A 104 -7.38 0.59 9.48
C ARG A 104 -8.48 -0.09 8.69
N LEU A 105 -8.65 0.23 7.42
CA LEU A 105 -9.62 -0.41 6.54
C LEU A 105 -9.11 -1.74 5.97
N LEU A 106 -7.80 -2.00 6.05
CA LEU A 106 -7.15 -3.20 5.53
C LEU A 106 -7.18 -4.31 6.60
N VAL A 107 -8.35 -4.93 6.80
CA VAL A 107 -8.60 -5.97 7.81
C VAL A 107 -8.78 -7.37 7.23
N GLY A 108 -8.66 -7.52 5.92
CA GLY A 108 -8.76 -8.80 5.23
C GLY A 108 -7.61 -9.76 5.59
N THR A 109 -7.86 -11.05 5.54
CA THR A 109 -6.90 -12.11 5.93
C THR A 109 -5.56 -12.01 5.21
N TYR A 110 -5.56 -11.50 3.97
CA TYR A 110 -4.37 -11.39 3.13
C TYR A 110 -3.87 -9.96 2.95
N ASP A 111 -4.59 -8.96 3.50
CA ASP A 111 -4.28 -7.55 3.27
C ASP A 111 -2.88 -7.15 3.74
N ALA A 112 -2.39 -7.77 4.81
CA ALA A 112 -1.05 -7.50 5.36
C ALA A 112 0.11 -8.04 4.51
N LEU A 113 -0.18 -8.86 3.49
CA LEU A 113 0.84 -9.52 2.67
C LEU A 113 1.35 -8.60 1.54
N GLY A 114 2.46 -9.02 0.94
CA GLY A 114 2.94 -8.52 -0.34
C GLY A 114 1.96 -8.84 -1.46
N ALA A 115 2.15 -8.25 -2.64
CA ALA A 115 1.28 -8.40 -3.79
C ALA A 115 2.03 -8.87 -5.03
N THR A 116 1.41 -9.76 -5.79
CA THR A 116 1.81 -10.08 -7.15
C THR A 116 0.78 -9.48 -8.10
N VAL A 117 1.22 -8.54 -8.94
CA VAL A 117 0.38 -7.83 -9.91
C VAL A 117 0.63 -8.38 -11.30
N PHE A 118 -0.43 -8.83 -11.95
CA PHE A 118 -0.42 -9.32 -13.33
C PHE A 118 -1.09 -8.30 -14.24
N ILE A 119 -0.36 -7.76 -15.20
CA ILE A 119 -0.87 -6.81 -16.19
C ILE A 119 -0.89 -7.52 -17.52
N ASN A 120 -2.03 -7.56 -18.22
CA ASN A 120 -2.19 -8.27 -19.47
C ASN A 120 -3.01 -7.44 -20.47
N ALA A 121 -2.36 -7.00 -21.55
CA ALA A 121 -2.98 -6.32 -22.66
C ALA A 121 -3.59 -7.31 -23.68
N GLY A 122 -3.26 -8.61 -23.58
CA GLY A 122 -3.77 -9.65 -24.48
C GLY A 122 -3.45 -9.36 -25.95
N PHE A 123 -4.48 -9.41 -26.77
CA PHE A 123 -4.41 -9.15 -28.21
C PHE A 123 -4.86 -7.72 -28.58
N GLY A 124 -4.80 -6.79 -27.62
CA GLY A 124 -5.36 -5.44 -27.74
C GLY A 124 -4.65 -4.48 -28.72
N GLY A 125 -3.62 -4.92 -29.42
CA GLY A 125 -2.88 -4.11 -30.39
C GLY A 125 -1.98 -3.05 -29.74
N PHE A 126 -1.42 -2.16 -30.58
CA PHE A 126 -0.41 -1.15 -30.25
C PHE A 126 -0.77 -0.27 -29.02
N ASP A 127 -1.94 0.35 -29.05
CA ASP A 127 -2.36 1.25 -27.97
C ASP A 127 -2.58 0.55 -26.62
N ALA A 128 -3.01 -0.72 -26.63
CA ALA A 128 -3.18 -1.51 -25.40
C ALA A 128 -1.82 -1.92 -24.83
N HIS A 129 -0.84 -2.25 -25.68
CA HIS A 129 0.51 -2.59 -25.27
C HIS A 129 1.22 -1.36 -24.66
N GLU A 130 1.05 -0.16 -25.24
CA GLU A 130 1.55 1.09 -24.66
C GLU A 130 0.87 1.39 -23.32
N TRP A 131 -0.44 1.13 -23.21
CA TRP A 131 -1.16 1.32 -21.97
C TRP A 131 -0.69 0.38 -20.86
N ALA A 132 -0.40 -0.87 -21.16
CA ALA A 132 0.15 -1.83 -20.20
C ALA A 132 1.53 -1.39 -19.67
N GLU A 133 2.40 -0.84 -20.51
CA GLU A 133 3.70 -0.31 -20.10
C GLU A 133 3.56 0.91 -19.19
N ARG A 134 2.58 1.78 -19.46
CA ARG A 134 2.27 2.90 -18.57
C ARG A 134 1.76 2.45 -17.21
N LEU A 135 0.89 1.42 -17.19
CA LEU A 135 0.40 0.83 -15.93
C LEU A 135 1.55 0.21 -15.12
N GLU A 136 2.46 -0.54 -15.77
CA GLU A 136 3.69 -1.02 -15.13
C GLU A 136 4.43 0.13 -14.45
N SER A 137 4.69 1.21 -15.20
CA SER A 137 5.41 2.38 -14.70
C SER A 137 4.68 3.05 -13.52
N CYS A 138 3.35 3.14 -13.57
CA CYS A 138 2.53 3.70 -12.50
C CYS A 138 2.63 2.87 -11.22
N TYR A 139 2.50 1.53 -11.29
CA TYR A 139 2.59 0.67 -10.12
C TYR A 139 4.00 0.64 -9.53
N VAL A 140 5.03 0.60 -10.36
CA VAL A 140 6.43 0.69 -9.92
C VAL A 140 6.72 2.02 -9.21
N ALA A 141 6.25 3.14 -9.77
CA ALA A 141 6.43 4.45 -9.16
C ALA A 141 5.66 4.59 -7.84
N TRP A 142 4.43 4.04 -7.78
CA TRP A 142 3.63 4.01 -6.57
C TRP A 142 4.30 3.18 -5.46
N ALA A 143 4.76 1.99 -5.77
CA ALA A 143 5.42 1.11 -4.81
C ALA A 143 6.70 1.73 -4.26
N ARG A 144 7.53 2.33 -5.13
CA ARG A 144 8.75 3.03 -4.72
C ARG A 144 8.48 4.22 -3.79
N ARG A 145 7.44 5.01 -4.07
CA ARG A 145 7.04 6.13 -3.18
C ARG A 145 6.63 5.67 -1.79
N ARG A 146 6.09 4.45 -1.68
CA ARG A 146 5.74 3.83 -0.39
C ARG A 146 6.89 3.08 0.27
N GLY A 147 8.06 3.04 -0.36
CA GLY A 147 9.23 2.31 0.15
C GLY A 147 9.14 0.80 -0.04
N PHE A 148 8.24 0.31 -0.90
CA PHE A 148 8.11 -1.11 -1.18
C PHE A 148 9.17 -1.57 -2.19
N ALA A 149 9.69 -2.77 -1.99
CA ALA A 149 10.57 -3.39 -2.96
C ALA A 149 9.76 -3.94 -4.14
N VAL A 150 10.23 -3.70 -5.36
CA VAL A 150 9.56 -4.16 -6.59
C VAL A 150 10.51 -5.02 -7.39
N ARG A 151 10.04 -6.20 -7.78
CA ARG A 151 10.74 -7.12 -8.67
C ARG A 151 9.87 -7.42 -9.88
N VAL A 152 10.46 -7.37 -11.07
CA VAL A 152 9.83 -7.82 -12.31
C VAL A 152 10.14 -9.31 -12.47
N GLU A 153 9.13 -10.18 -12.34
CA GLU A 153 9.31 -11.63 -12.45
C GLU A 153 9.28 -12.09 -13.90
N ALA A 154 8.33 -11.56 -14.67
CA ALA A 154 8.18 -11.88 -16.07
C ALA A 154 7.74 -10.65 -16.86
N ARG A 155 8.28 -10.49 -18.05
CA ARG A 155 7.94 -9.38 -18.95
C ARG A 155 7.92 -9.86 -20.38
N THR A 156 6.77 -9.74 -21.04
CA THR A 156 6.60 -10.09 -22.44
C THR A 156 6.38 -8.81 -23.23
N PRO A 157 7.30 -8.47 -24.15
CA PRO A 157 7.15 -7.28 -24.99
C PRO A 157 5.93 -7.39 -25.91
N GLY A 158 5.39 -6.25 -26.32
CA GLY A 158 4.44 -6.15 -27.40
C GLY A 158 5.10 -6.44 -28.75
N GLU A 159 4.29 -6.56 -29.79
CA GLU A 159 4.81 -6.89 -31.14
C GLU A 159 5.69 -5.79 -31.71
N GLU A 160 5.34 -4.52 -31.53
CA GLU A 160 6.10 -3.37 -32.03
C GLU A 160 6.54 -2.45 -30.89
N VAL A 161 5.64 -2.18 -29.92
CA VAL A 161 5.90 -1.32 -28.76
C VAL A 161 5.19 -1.81 -27.53
N GLY A 162 5.61 -1.30 -26.37
CA GLY A 162 4.94 -1.52 -25.11
C GLY A 162 5.04 -2.95 -24.63
N LEU A 163 4.06 -3.39 -23.84
CA LEU A 163 4.03 -4.68 -23.17
C LEU A 163 2.76 -5.46 -23.51
N ARG A 164 2.92 -6.73 -23.85
CA ARG A 164 1.84 -7.70 -23.93
C ARG A 164 1.41 -8.15 -22.53
N SER A 165 2.38 -8.44 -21.69
CA SER A 165 2.12 -8.82 -20.29
C SER A 165 3.32 -8.55 -19.42
N VAL A 166 3.07 -8.29 -18.12
CA VAL A 166 4.10 -8.18 -17.11
C VAL A 166 3.57 -8.71 -15.77
N THR A 167 4.46 -9.33 -15.01
CA THR A 167 4.23 -9.77 -13.64
C THR A 167 5.18 -9.01 -12.72
N LEU A 168 4.63 -8.29 -11.78
CA LEU A 168 5.36 -7.53 -10.77
C LEU A 168 5.14 -8.17 -9.40
N GLU A 169 6.20 -8.50 -8.70
CA GLU A 169 6.17 -8.83 -7.29
C GLU A 169 6.49 -7.56 -6.49
N ILE A 170 5.57 -7.16 -5.62
CA ILE A 170 5.69 -5.98 -4.77
C ILE A 170 5.76 -6.46 -3.34
N ASP A 171 6.96 -6.41 -2.77
CA ASP A 171 7.23 -6.82 -1.41
C ASP A 171 7.11 -5.61 -0.48
N GLY A 172 6.12 -5.65 0.35
CA GLY A 172 5.83 -4.60 1.31
C GLY A 172 4.58 -4.95 2.13
N ARG A 173 4.60 -4.54 3.38
CA ARG A 173 3.48 -4.77 4.26
C ARG A 173 2.25 -4.01 3.80
N PHE A 174 1.11 -4.71 3.73
CA PHE A 174 -0.16 -4.22 3.19
C PHE A 174 -0.16 -3.93 1.67
N ALA A 175 0.86 -4.34 0.92
CA ALA A 175 0.89 -4.11 -0.51
C ALA A 175 -0.33 -4.74 -1.21
N TYR A 176 -0.71 -5.97 -0.81
CA TYR A 176 -1.92 -6.62 -1.34
C TYR A 176 -3.19 -5.85 -0.99
N GLY A 177 -3.37 -5.46 0.27
CA GLY A 177 -4.56 -4.74 0.71
C GLY A 177 -4.79 -3.44 -0.07
N TYR A 178 -3.71 -2.68 -0.35
CA TYR A 178 -3.80 -1.48 -1.17
C TYR A 178 -4.13 -1.76 -2.64
N LEU A 179 -3.60 -2.84 -3.20
CA LEU A 179 -3.70 -3.14 -4.62
C LEU A 179 -4.88 -4.05 -4.97
N ALA A 180 -5.50 -4.70 -3.99
CA ALA A 180 -6.63 -5.61 -4.22
C ALA A 180 -7.79 -4.96 -4.98
N SER A 181 -8.03 -3.67 -4.76
CA SER A 181 -9.06 -2.88 -5.44
C SER A 181 -8.73 -2.56 -6.91
N GLU A 182 -7.46 -2.69 -7.30
CA GLU A 182 -7.02 -2.46 -8.68
C GLU A 182 -7.33 -3.63 -9.61
N LYS A 183 -7.79 -4.75 -9.07
CA LYS A 183 -8.17 -5.92 -9.87
C LYS A 183 -9.35 -5.60 -10.78
N GLY A 184 -9.13 -5.71 -12.10
CA GLY A 184 -10.17 -5.46 -13.09
C GLY A 184 -9.64 -5.04 -14.45
N ALA A 185 -10.55 -4.49 -15.25
CA ALA A 185 -10.25 -3.97 -16.58
C ALA A 185 -9.94 -2.47 -16.52
N HIS A 186 -8.72 -2.10 -16.84
CA HIS A 186 -8.25 -0.73 -16.89
C HIS A 186 -8.47 -0.16 -18.30
N ARG A 187 -9.34 0.82 -18.39
CA ARG A 187 -9.69 1.46 -19.65
C ARG A 187 -8.89 2.75 -19.87
N MET A 188 -8.24 2.84 -21.02
CA MET A 188 -7.67 4.08 -21.51
C MET A 188 -8.50 4.61 -22.67
N VAL A 189 -8.82 5.90 -22.68
CA VAL A 189 -9.47 6.60 -23.78
C VAL A 189 -8.51 7.61 -24.36
N ARG A 190 -8.15 7.43 -25.63
CA ARG A 190 -7.33 8.39 -26.38
C ARG A 190 -8.21 9.14 -27.37
N ILE A 191 -8.07 10.47 -27.43
CA ILE A 191 -8.72 11.33 -28.40
C ILE A 191 -7.63 11.76 -29.39
N GLY A 192 -7.80 11.41 -30.66
CA GLY A 192 -6.81 11.67 -31.72
C GLY A 192 -6.06 10.41 -32.13
N GLY A 193 -5.79 10.25 -33.42
CA GLY A 193 -5.03 9.11 -33.97
C GLY A 193 -3.55 9.19 -33.64
N VAL A 194 -2.89 8.05 -33.69
CA VAL A 194 -1.43 7.97 -33.83
C VAL A 194 -1.04 8.77 -35.09
N ALA A 195 0.05 9.53 -35.04
CA ALA A 195 0.51 10.33 -36.17
C ALA A 195 0.56 9.48 -37.45
N GLY A 196 -0.35 9.76 -38.39
CA GLY A 196 -0.44 9.09 -39.68
C GLY A 196 -1.70 8.27 -39.96
N GLN A 197 -2.57 7.99 -39.00
CA GLN A 197 -3.82 7.25 -39.21
C GLN A 197 -5.03 8.08 -38.74
N THR A 198 -5.95 8.30 -39.65
CA THR A 198 -7.24 8.96 -39.57
C THR A 198 -7.53 9.90 -38.39
N PRO A 199 -7.88 11.18 -38.68
CA PRO A 199 -8.10 12.20 -37.67
C PRO A 199 -9.44 12.00 -36.98
N ARG A 200 -9.45 12.16 -35.65
CA ARG A 200 -10.64 12.37 -34.80
C ARG A 200 -11.51 11.17 -34.45
N GLY A 201 -10.92 10.02 -34.18
CA GLY A 201 -11.63 8.93 -33.48
C GLY A 201 -11.36 8.95 -31.98
N ARG A 202 -12.36 8.53 -31.19
CA ARG A 202 -12.18 8.16 -29.78
C ARG A 202 -11.88 6.67 -29.73
N HIS A 203 -10.65 6.33 -29.37
CA HIS A 203 -10.23 4.95 -29.21
C HIS A 203 -10.25 4.55 -27.74
N SER A 204 -10.80 3.37 -27.44
CA SER A 204 -10.84 2.81 -26.09
C SER A 204 -10.05 1.53 -26.08
N ASN A 205 -9.06 1.45 -25.22
CA ASN A 205 -8.21 0.28 -25.03
C ASN A 205 -8.38 -0.24 -23.62
N PHE A 206 -8.29 -1.54 -23.46
CA PHE A 206 -8.46 -2.23 -22.19
C PHE A 206 -7.25 -3.08 -21.90
N VAL A 207 -6.83 -3.04 -20.64
CA VAL A 207 -5.77 -3.90 -20.08
C VAL A 207 -6.34 -4.56 -18.84
N ALA A 208 -6.21 -5.86 -18.73
CA ALA A 208 -6.61 -6.60 -17.55
C ALA A 208 -5.49 -6.52 -16.50
N VAL A 209 -5.87 -6.15 -15.29
CA VAL A 209 -4.99 -6.20 -14.11
C VAL A 209 -5.58 -7.23 -13.16
N ASP A 210 -4.76 -8.17 -12.72
CA ASP A 210 -5.09 -9.10 -11.65
C ASP A 210 -4.10 -8.92 -10.50
N VAL A 211 -4.57 -9.10 -9.27
CA VAL A 211 -3.76 -8.96 -8.08
C VAL A 211 -3.96 -10.17 -7.19
N ALA A 212 -2.86 -10.78 -6.79
CA ALA A 212 -2.85 -11.91 -5.87
C ALA A 212 -1.93 -11.61 -4.68
N PRO A 213 -2.23 -12.13 -3.47
CA PRO A 213 -1.34 -12.01 -2.34
C PRO A 213 -0.08 -12.87 -2.57
N THR A 214 1.09 -12.33 -2.19
CA THR A 214 2.33 -13.11 -2.19
C THR A 214 2.31 -14.06 -1.00
N LEU A 215 2.14 -15.37 -1.26
CA LEU A 215 2.17 -16.39 -0.23
C LEU A 215 3.61 -16.86 0.00
N GLU A 216 3.97 -17.14 1.25
CA GLU A 216 5.29 -17.67 1.58
C GLU A 216 5.58 -18.97 0.79
N GLU A 217 6.85 -19.20 0.50
CA GLU A 217 7.37 -20.29 -0.35
C GLU A 217 6.87 -21.70 0.05
N LYS A 218 6.47 -21.90 1.32
CA LYS A 218 5.86 -23.14 1.80
C LYS A 218 4.48 -23.43 1.22
N ALA A 219 3.73 -22.42 0.80
CA ALA A 219 2.46 -22.59 0.11
C ALA A 219 2.67 -22.88 -1.39
N ARG A 220 3.82 -22.50 -1.95
CA ARG A 220 4.23 -22.85 -3.33
C ARG A 220 4.62 -24.32 -3.48
N SER A 221 4.99 -25.00 -2.39
CA SER A 221 5.35 -26.43 -2.39
C SER A 221 4.17 -27.37 -2.14
N ILE A 222 2.96 -26.98 -2.51
CA ILE A 222 1.86 -27.93 -2.60
C ILE A 222 2.19 -28.88 -3.73
N HIS A 223 2.67 -30.06 -3.34
CA HIS A 223 2.94 -31.14 -4.27
C HIS A 223 1.59 -31.66 -4.81
N TRP A 224 1.22 -31.19 -5.99
CA TRP A 224 0.02 -31.66 -6.66
C TRP A 224 0.21 -33.13 -7.02
N SER A 225 -0.58 -33.98 -6.39
CA SER A 225 -0.70 -35.37 -6.83
C SER A 225 -1.40 -35.37 -8.19
N PRO A 226 -0.98 -36.21 -9.16
CA PRO A 226 -1.69 -36.37 -10.43
C PRO A 226 -3.16 -36.77 -10.26
N TYR A 227 -3.56 -37.18 -9.06
CA TYR A 227 -4.92 -37.61 -8.71
C TYR A 227 -5.74 -36.50 -8.03
N ASP A 228 -5.15 -35.35 -7.73
CA ASP A 228 -5.89 -34.23 -7.14
C ASP A 228 -6.79 -33.58 -8.20
N ARG A 229 -8.08 -33.81 -8.11
CA ARG A 229 -9.06 -33.18 -8.99
C ARG A 229 -9.29 -31.74 -8.54
N VAL A 230 -8.69 -30.80 -9.26
CA VAL A 230 -9.01 -29.36 -9.10
C VAL A 230 -10.40 -29.12 -9.69
N ARG A 231 -11.37 -28.83 -8.83
CA ARG A 231 -12.67 -28.32 -9.26
C ARG A 231 -12.56 -26.80 -9.40
N VAL A 232 -12.35 -26.32 -10.61
CA VAL A 232 -12.49 -24.89 -10.91
C VAL A 232 -13.98 -24.56 -10.83
N VAL A 233 -14.40 -23.94 -9.73
CA VAL A 233 -15.74 -23.37 -9.64
C VAL A 233 -15.65 -21.99 -10.24
N ASN A 234 -16.02 -21.85 -11.50
CA ASN A 234 -16.28 -20.55 -12.10
C ASN A 234 -17.53 -19.99 -11.45
N ALA A 235 -17.37 -19.21 -10.38
CA ALA A 235 -18.40 -18.32 -9.90
C ALA A 235 -18.41 -17.09 -10.82
N ILE A 236 -19.14 -17.20 -11.94
CA ILE A 236 -19.61 -16.04 -12.68
C ILE A 236 -21.02 -15.78 -12.14
N PRO A 237 -21.29 -14.58 -11.56
CA PRO A 237 -22.67 -14.18 -11.28
C PRO A 237 -23.41 -13.89 -12.56
#